data_5401f4cbb5025b7e58fd88cf31ba92f6
#
_entry.id   5401f4cbb5025b7e58fd88cf31ba92f6
#
_cell.length_a   1.000
_cell.length_b   1.000
_cell.length_c   1.000
_cell.angle_alpha   90.00
_cell.angle_beta   90.00
_cell.angle_gamma   90.00
#
_symmetry.space_group_name_H-M   'P 1'
#
loop_
_entity.id
_entity.type
_entity.pdbx_description
1 polymer ?
#
loop_
_entity_poly.entity_id
_entity_poly.type
_entity_poly.pdbx_seq_one_letter_code
_entity_poly.pdbx_strand_id
1 'polypeptide(L)'
;GSKLVWIRLPKDSYDLPDYAATMDQYGKLHQDILDGKVLSAYALDRHGIAAAVSKMAFGNQLGVKIEHNLDERDLFAPGFGDIICEVPADKVGELSVTYTVIGEVTDNAKFTYKDGMEISMKEALDAWTGTLEKVFKTKGTDNMEKVESPLYKADSIHVCKHKVARPTVF
;
A
#
# COMPACT_ATOMS: atom_id res chain seq x y z
N GLY A 1 15.01 4.81 10.07
CA GLY A 1 13.77 4.33 9.43
C GLY A 1 13.44 5.10 8.18
N SER A 2 12.48 4.64 7.43
CA SER A 2 11.96 5.37 6.28
C SER A 2 10.89 6.38 6.72
N LYS A 3 10.66 7.39 5.88
CA LYS A 3 9.63 8.41 6.10
C LYS A 3 8.43 8.15 5.21
N LEU A 4 7.26 8.52 5.71
CA LEU A 4 6.03 8.55 4.92
C LEU A 4 5.81 9.97 4.42
N VAL A 5 5.68 10.11 3.12
CA VAL A 5 5.43 11.40 2.46
C VAL A 5 4.09 11.36 1.74
N TRP A 6 3.35 12.44 1.85
CA TRP A 6 2.08 12.65 1.17
C TRP A 6 2.27 13.60 -0.01
N ILE A 7 1.94 13.12 -1.18
CA ILE A 7 1.97 13.85 -2.45
C ILE A 7 0.53 14.15 -2.82
N ARG A 8 0.14 15.42 -2.72
CA ARG A 8 -1.22 15.85 -3.03
C ARG A 8 -1.41 16.04 -4.52
N LEU A 9 -2.58 15.67 -5.01
CA LEU A 9 -3.02 15.99 -6.36
C LEU A 9 -3.13 17.52 -6.53
N PRO A 10 -2.42 18.12 -7.50
CA PRO A 10 -2.62 19.54 -7.82
C PRO A 10 -4.06 19.81 -8.27
N LYS A 11 -4.66 20.86 -7.72
CA LYS A 11 -6.03 21.25 -8.03
C LYS A 11 -6.10 22.72 -8.41
N ASP A 12 -7.08 23.07 -9.22
CA ASP A 12 -7.40 24.44 -9.61
C ASP A 12 -8.26 25.15 -8.54
N SER A 13 -8.66 26.38 -8.83
CA SER A 13 -9.49 27.19 -7.94
C SER A 13 -10.91 26.66 -7.70
N TYR A 14 -11.34 25.67 -8.49
CA TYR A 14 -12.64 25.01 -8.39
C TYR A 14 -12.56 23.61 -7.73
N ASP A 15 -11.40 23.29 -7.13
CA ASP A 15 -11.10 21.98 -6.53
C ASP A 15 -11.11 20.82 -7.55
N LEU A 16 -10.95 21.13 -8.83
CA LEU A 16 -10.80 20.16 -9.90
C LEU A 16 -9.31 19.88 -10.15
N PRO A 17 -8.96 18.67 -10.62
CA PRO A 17 -7.56 18.35 -10.94
C PRO A 17 -6.98 19.32 -11.97
N ASP A 18 -5.85 19.94 -11.66
CA ASP A 18 -5.00 20.61 -12.66
C ASP A 18 -4.24 19.54 -13.43
N TYR A 19 -4.74 19.20 -14.61
CA TYR A 19 -4.18 18.11 -15.41
C TYR A 19 -2.72 18.35 -15.83
N ALA A 20 -2.34 19.58 -16.15
CA ALA A 20 -0.97 19.89 -16.57
C ALA A 20 0.01 19.74 -15.40
N ALA A 21 -0.33 20.31 -14.25
CA ALA A 21 0.47 20.18 -13.03
C ALA A 21 0.50 18.72 -12.52
N THR A 22 -0.62 18.00 -12.64
CA THR A 22 -0.71 16.58 -12.26
C THR A 22 0.22 15.72 -13.11
N MET A 23 0.22 15.90 -14.43
CA MET A 23 1.09 15.13 -15.33
C MET A 23 2.57 15.41 -15.08
N ASP A 24 2.94 16.67 -14.82
CA ASP A 24 4.31 17.03 -14.45
C ASP A 24 4.72 16.37 -13.12
N GLN A 25 3.86 16.47 -12.10
CA GLN A 25 4.15 15.89 -10.78
C GLN A 25 4.25 14.37 -10.82
N TYR A 26 3.35 13.68 -11.53
CA TYR A 26 3.40 12.22 -11.66
C TYR A 26 4.59 11.77 -12.51
N GLY A 27 4.97 12.53 -13.53
CA GLY A 27 6.18 12.28 -14.31
C GLY A 27 7.44 12.35 -13.45
N LYS A 28 7.55 13.35 -12.58
CA LYS A 28 8.62 13.48 -11.59
C LYS A 28 8.64 12.34 -10.59
N LEU A 29 7.46 11.98 -10.03
CA LEU A 29 7.34 10.85 -9.11
C LEU A 29 7.76 9.54 -9.78
N HIS A 30 7.33 9.32 -11.02
CA HIS A 30 7.74 8.13 -11.78
C HIS A 30 9.26 8.07 -11.92
N GLN A 31 9.92 9.19 -12.21
CA GLN A 31 11.39 9.23 -12.29
C GLN A 31 12.04 8.97 -10.93
N ASP A 32 11.52 9.55 -9.84
CA ASP A 32 12.02 9.28 -8.49
C ASP A 32 11.89 7.80 -8.10
N ILE A 33 10.83 7.12 -8.57
CA ILE A 33 10.67 5.66 -8.40
C ILE A 33 11.74 4.90 -9.19
N LEU A 34 11.97 5.25 -10.47
CA LEU A 34 12.99 4.62 -11.32
C LEU A 34 14.41 4.82 -10.76
N ASP A 35 14.68 5.97 -10.17
CA ASP A 35 15.95 6.30 -9.52
C ASP A 35 16.12 5.59 -8.16
N GLY A 36 15.14 4.79 -7.72
CA GLY A 36 15.19 4.05 -6.45
C GLY A 36 15.14 4.94 -5.21
N LYS A 37 14.51 6.12 -5.30
CA LYS A 37 14.30 7.00 -4.15
C LYS A 37 13.05 6.63 -3.35
N VAL A 38 12.11 5.92 -3.96
CA VAL A 38 10.84 5.50 -3.35
C VAL A 38 10.85 3.99 -3.12
N LEU A 39 10.57 3.55 -1.90
CA LEU A 39 10.51 2.13 -1.52
C LEU A 39 9.15 1.51 -1.84
N SER A 40 8.09 2.24 -1.55
CA SER A 40 6.72 1.82 -1.83
C SER A 40 5.82 3.03 -2.04
N ALA A 41 4.74 2.86 -2.79
CA ALA A 41 3.76 3.91 -3.07
C ALA A 41 2.35 3.34 -3.06
N TYR A 42 1.39 4.12 -2.56
CA TYR A 42 -0.03 3.77 -2.50
C TYR A 42 -0.89 4.96 -2.90
N ALA A 43 -1.72 4.79 -3.93
CA ALA A 43 -2.70 5.80 -4.34
C ALA A 43 -3.87 5.82 -3.35
N LEU A 44 -4.24 7.00 -2.87
CA LEU A 44 -5.36 7.14 -1.95
C LEU A 44 -6.69 6.84 -2.65
N ASP A 45 -7.58 6.26 -1.89
CA ASP A 45 -8.96 5.98 -2.27
C ASP A 45 -9.96 6.79 -1.42
N ARG A 46 -11.20 6.34 -1.39
CA ARG A 46 -12.27 6.94 -0.59
C ARG A 46 -12.06 6.89 0.93
N HIS A 47 -11.10 6.10 1.42
CA HIS A 47 -10.89 5.87 2.85
C HIS A 47 -9.70 6.68 3.41
N GLY A 48 -9.08 7.51 2.60
CA GLY A 48 -8.06 8.46 3.03
C GLY A 48 -6.71 7.85 3.41
N ILE A 49 -5.92 8.66 4.10
CA ILE A 49 -4.55 8.34 4.51
C ILE A 49 -4.50 7.18 5.49
N ALA A 50 -5.41 7.12 6.45
CA ALA A 50 -5.41 6.07 7.47
C ALA A 50 -5.50 4.68 6.86
N ALA A 51 -6.39 4.47 5.89
CA ALA A 51 -6.53 3.19 5.20
C ALA A 51 -5.32 2.88 4.31
N ALA A 52 -4.77 3.88 3.61
CA ALA A 52 -3.59 3.72 2.76
C ALA A 52 -2.39 3.25 3.58
N VAL A 53 -2.08 3.97 4.66
CA VAL A 53 -0.96 3.67 5.56
C VAL A 53 -1.14 2.30 6.23
N SER A 54 -2.37 1.96 6.67
CA SER A 54 -2.66 0.65 7.25
C SER A 54 -2.39 -0.49 6.25
N LYS A 55 -2.88 -0.37 5.02
CA LYS A 55 -2.67 -1.39 3.98
C LYS A 55 -1.19 -1.54 3.59
N MET A 56 -0.44 -0.43 3.51
CA MET A 56 1.01 -0.48 3.28
C MET A 56 1.74 -1.23 4.41
N ALA A 57 1.33 -1.00 5.66
CA ALA A 57 1.95 -1.60 6.83
C ALA A 57 1.62 -3.09 7.03
N PHE A 58 0.42 -3.55 6.63
CA PHE A 58 -0.05 -4.93 6.88
C PHE A 58 0.84 -6.00 6.25
N GLY A 59 1.41 -5.73 5.08
CA GLY A 59 2.22 -6.72 4.35
C GLY A 59 3.42 -7.22 5.14
N ASN A 60 4.23 -6.31 5.66
CA ASN A 60 5.42 -6.61 6.44
C ASN A 60 5.20 -6.46 7.96
N GLN A 61 4.01 -6.11 8.39
CA GLN A 61 3.64 -5.85 9.79
C GLN A 61 4.55 -4.83 10.48
N LEU A 62 4.99 -3.83 9.72
CA LEU A 62 5.79 -2.73 10.24
C LEU A 62 4.91 -1.70 10.92
N GLY A 63 5.42 -1.10 12.00
CA GLY A 63 4.72 -0.02 12.69
C GLY A 63 4.76 1.29 11.90
N VAL A 64 3.86 2.18 12.24
CA VAL A 64 3.79 3.53 11.67
C VAL A 64 3.58 4.54 12.78
N LYS A 65 4.35 5.62 12.75
CA LYS A 65 4.17 6.76 13.63
C LYS A 65 3.81 7.99 12.79
N ILE A 66 2.61 8.50 12.97
CA ILE A 66 2.15 9.75 12.34
C ILE A 66 2.55 10.92 13.24
N GLU A 67 3.39 11.81 12.73
CA GLU A 67 3.93 12.94 13.47
C GLU A 67 3.34 14.29 13.01
N HIS A 68 2.88 14.35 11.75
CA HIS A 68 2.26 15.55 11.22
C HIS A 68 0.91 15.81 11.87
N ASN A 69 0.55 17.10 12.00
CA ASN A 69 -0.74 17.51 12.54
C ASN A 69 -1.84 17.32 11.49
N LEU A 70 -2.24 16.07 11.29
CA LEU A 70 -3.39 15.71 10.45
C LEU A 70 -4.64 15.71 11.33
N ASP A 71 -5.73 16.30 10.86
CA ASP A 71 -7.03 16.17 11.51
C ASP A 71 -7.79 14.93 11.02
N GLU A 72 -8.96 14.65 11.58
CA GLU A 72 -9.79 13.54 11.15
C GLU A 72 -10.14 13.61 9.66
N ARG A 73 -10.32 14.82 9.14
CA ARG A 73 -10.64 15.05 7.74
C ARG A 73 -9.48 14.66 6.84
N ASP A 74 -8.26 15.03 7.18
CA ASP A 74 -7.07 14.63 6.44
C ASP A 74 -6.87 13.11 6.47
N LEU A 75 -7.13 12.48 7.64
CA LEU A 75 -6.92 11.05 7.81
C LEU A 75 -7.94 10.17 7.08
N PHE A 76 -9.22 10.59 7.06
CA PHE A 76 -10.32 9.73 6.62
C PHE A 76 -11.08 10.22 5.39
N ALA A 77 -10.85 11.48 4.95
CA ALA A 77 -11.50 11.97 3.75
C ALA A 77 -10.99 11.30 2.47
N PRO A 78 -11.81 11.21 1.42
CA PRO A 78 -11.37 10.76 0.12
C PRO A 78 -10.18 11.59 -0.40
N GLY A 79 -9.16 10.89 -0.90
CA GLY A 79 -7.95 11.52 -1.44
C GLY A 79 -7.62 11.03 -2.86
N PHE A 80 -8.62 10.93 -3.73
CA PHE A 80 -8.41 10.43 -5.10
C PHE A 80 -7.35 11.25 -5.84
N GLY A 81 -6.34 10.54 -6.32
CA GLY A 81 -5.19 11.13 -7.01
C GLY A 81 -4.03 11.54 -6.09
N ASP A 82 -4.25 11.58 -4.77
CA ASP A 82 -3.16 11.72 -3.82
C ASP A 82 -2.38 10.41 -3.70
N ILE A 83 -1.10 10.49 -3.38
CA ILE A 83 -0.23 9.31 -3.24
C ILE A 83 0.54 9.40 -1.92
N ILE A 84 0.56 8.31 -1.17
CA ILE A 84 1.49 8.13 -0.04
C ILE A 84 2.69 7.33 -0.54
N CYS A 85 3.89 7.82 -0.25
CA CYS A 85 5.13 7.11 -0.54
C CYS A 85 5.93 6.86 0.73
N GLU A 86 6.57 5.70 0.77
CA GLU A 86 7.63 5.39 1.72
C GLU A 86 8.97 5.70 1.07
N VAL A 87 9.79 6.49 1.74
CA VAL A 87 11.06 7.02 1.23
C VAL A 87 12.16 6.85 2.28
N PRO A 88 13.36 6.35 1.94
CA PRO A 88 14.49 6.35 2.86
C PRO A 88 14.74 7.76 3.43
N ALA A 89 15.01 7.84 4.72
CA ALA A 89 15.13 9.14 5.40
C ALA A 89 16.20 10.06 4.78
N ASP A 90 17.28 9.50 4.27
CA ASP A 90 18.37 10.20 3.59
C ASP A 90 18.00 10.67 2.17
N LYS A 91 16.98 10.09 1.56
CA LYS A 91 16.54 10.43 0.19
C LYS A 91 15.33 11.37 0.13
N VAL A 92 14.71 11.67 1.26
CA VAL A 92 13.52 12.56 1.28
C VAL A 92 13.81 13.91 0.62
N GLY A 93 14.97 14.52 0.91
CA GLY A 93 15.37 15.80 0.32
C GLY A 93 15.74 15.76 -1.17
N GLU A 94 15.84 14.56 -1.76
CA GLU A 94 16.18 14.36 -3.18
C GLU A 94 14.94 14.17 -4.06
N LEU A 95 13.74 14.14 -3.48
CA LEU A 95 12.51 14.00 -4.23
C LEU A 95 12.27 15.21 -5.13
N SER A 96 11.88 14.95 -6.35
CA SER A 96 11.59 15.97 -7.37
C SER A 96 10.17 16.53 -7.32
N VAL A 97 9.30 15.88 -6.52
CA VAL A 97 7.88 16.23 -6.36
C VAL A 97 7.65 17.13 -5.15
N THR A 98 6.54 17.84 -5.14
CA THR A 98 6.05 18.53 -3.94
C THR A 98 5.42 17.51 -2.99
N TYR A 99 5.87 17.49 -1.74
CA TYR A 99 5.43 16.51 -0.75
C TYR A 99 5.28 17.12 0.64
N THR A 100 4.58 16.43 1.50
CA THR A 100 4.51 16.70 2.94
C THR A 100 4.96 15.45 3.70
N VAL A 101 5.93 15.55 4.59
CA VAL A 101 6.30 14.43 5.48
C VAL A 101 5.22 14.29 6.53
N ILE A 102 4.58 13.13 6.62
CA ILE A 102 3.48 12.88 7.55
C ILE A 102 3.85 11.97 8.71
N GLY A 103 4.93 11.21 8.59
CA GLY A 103 5.35 10.29 9.64
C GLY A 103 6.52 9.43 9.23
N GLU A 104 6.71 8.36 9.96
CA GLU A 104 7.79 7.41 9.76
C GLU A 104 7.33 5.96 9.94
N VAL A 105 8.05 5.05 9.30
CA VAL A 105 7.90 3.61 9.49
C VAL A 105 8.79 3.16 10.64
N THR A 106 8.26 2.32 11.51
CA THR A 106 8.92 1.80 12.71
C THR A 106 8.89 0.28 12.74
N ASP A 107 9.67 -0.34 13.61
CA ASP A 107 9.73 -1.79 13.81
C ASP A 107 8.88 -2.29 14.99
N ASN A 108 8.10 -1.41 15.63
CA ASN A 108 7.38 -1.72 16.86
C ASN A 108 6.00 -2.39 16.65
N ALA A 109 5.61 -2.69 15.41
CA ALA A 109 4.33 -3.29 15.04
C ALA A 109 3.10 -2.60 15.67
N LYS A 110 3.10 -1.27 15.67
CA LYS A 110 2.01 -0.43 16.17
C LYS A 110 1.76 0.74 15.22
N PHE A 111 0.51 1.18 15.19
CA PHE A 111 0.15 2.50 14.67
C PHE A 111 0.12 3.47 15.85
N THR A 112 0.93 4.50 15.77
CA THR A 112 1.00 5.55 16.80
C THR A 112 0.63 6.89 16.16
N TYR A 113 -0.31 7.59 16.75
CA TYR A 113 -0.67 8.93 16.38
C TYR A 113 -0.08 9.93 17.39
N LYS A 114 0.20 11.14 16.94
CA LYS A 114 0.91 12.19 17.72
C LYS A 114 0.46 12.38 19.15
N ASP A 115 -0.82 12.18 19.44
CA ASP A 115 -1.42 12.39 20.76
C ASP A 115 -1.28 11.17 21.69
N GLY A 116 -0.46 10.20 21.31
CA GLY A 116 -0.24 9.00 22.09
C GLY A 116 -1.30 7.92 21.92
N MET A 117 -2.24 8.09 20.98
CA MET A 117 -3.15 7.01 20.60
C MET A 117 -2.36 5.90 19.91
N GLU A 118 -2.49 4.68 20.39
CA GLU A 118 -1.82 3.51 19.85
C GLU A 118 -2.85 2.43 19.47
N ILE A 119 -2.64 1.81 18.33
CA ILE A 119 -3.36 0.62 17.88
C ILE A 119 -2.33 -0.44 17.54
N SER A 120 -2.45 -1.64 18.09
CA SER A 120 -1.53 -2.71 17.74
C SER A 120 -1.77 -3.19 16.30
N MET A 121 -0.69 -3.59 15.62
CA MET A 121 -0.76 -4.16 14.27
C MET A 121 -1.70 -5.36 14.22
N LYS A 122 -1.63 -6.21 15.25
CA LYS A 122 -2.50 -7.38 15.35
C LYS A 122 -3.98 -7.00 15.40
N GLU A 123 -4.34 -6.03 16.22
CA GLU A 123 -5.73 -5.56 16.35
C GLU A 123 -6.26 -4.98 15.04
N ALA A 124 -5.48 -4.12 14.40
CA ALA A 124 -5.84 -3.53 13.12
C ALA A 124 -5.99 -4.59 12.02
N LEU A 125 -5.06 -5.55 11.96
CA LEU A 125 -5.09 -6.63 10.98
C LEU A 125 -6.27 -7.58 11.21
N ASP A 126 -6.53 -7.95 12.46
CA ASP A 126 -7.67 -8.82 12.82
C ASP A 126 -9.02 -8.13 12.49
N ALA A 127 -9.14 -6.82 12.74
CA ALA A 127 -10.32 -6.05 12.37
C ALA A 127 -10.52 -6.02 10.85
N TRP A 128 -9.45 -5.83 10.09
CA TRP A 128 -9.52 -5.78 8.63
C TRP A 128 -9.81 -7.15 8.00
N THR A 129 -9.13 -8.20 8.42
CA THR A 129 -9.30 -9.56 7.87
C THR A 129 -10.56 -10.26 8.40
N GLY A 130 -11.02 -9.92 9.61
CA GLY A 130 -12.17 -10.55 10.25
C GLY A 130 -13.53 -10.13 9.71
N THR A 131 -13.60 -9.12 8.85
CA THR A 131 -14.88 -8.54 8.40
C THR A 131 -15.81 -9.55 7.74
N LEU A 132 -15.28 -10.48 6.93
CA LEU A 132 -16.04 -11.49 6.22
C LEU A 132 -16.03 -12.88 6.85
N GLU A 133 -15.28 -13.11 7.94
CA GLU A 133 -15.11 -14.44 8.54
C GLU A 133 -16.42 -15.09 8.98
N LYS A 134 -17.42 -14.31 9.36
CA LYS A 134 -18.75 -14.82 9.75
C LYS A 134 -19.55 -15.35 8.57
N VAL A 135 -19.31 -14.84 7.37
CA VAL A 135 -20.06 -15.18 6.15
C VAL A 135 -19.24 -16.13 5.28
N PHE A 136 -17.97 -15.88 5.13
CA PHE A 136 -17.03 -16.69 4.36
C PHE A 136 -15.75 -16.91 5.15
N LYS A 137 -15.61 -18.09 5.72
CA LYS A 137 -14.43 -18.46 6.50
C LYS A 137 -13.19 -18.54 5.60
N THR A 138 -12.20 -17.69 5.85
CA THR A 138 -10.93 -17.67 5.12
C THR A 138 -9.91 -18.64 5.72
N LYS A 139 -10.09 -18.98 7.02
CA LYS A 139 -9.25 -19.98 7.69
C LYS A 139 -9.95 -21.33 7.63
N GLY A 140 -9.30 -22.32 7.05
CA GLY A 140 -9.76 -23.71 7.10
C GLY A 140 -9.91 -24.18 8.56
N THR A 141 -10.75 -25.20 8.78
CA THR A 141 -10.82 -25.87 10.07
C THR A 141 -9.48 -26.56 10.32
N ASP A 142 -8.96 -26.48 11.55
CA ASP A 142 -7.65 -27.04 11.96
C ASP A 142 -7.52 -28.58 11.79
N ASN A 143 -8.55 -29.23 11.25
CA ASN A 143 -8.63 -30.66 11.01
C ASN A 143 -8.41 -31.07 9.53
N MET A 144 -7.97 -30.19 8.68
CA MET A 144 -7.59 -30.61 7.33
C MET A 144 -6.25 -31.34 7.41
N GLU A 145 -6.27 -32.66 7.15
CA GLU A 145 -5.05 -33.40 6.90
C GLU A 145 -4.20 -32.68 5.86
N LYS A 146 -2.93 -32.52 6.19
CA LYS A 146 -1.97 -31.89 5.31
C LYS A 146 -1.85 -32.73 4.05
N VAL A 147 -2.54 -32.34 2.99
CA VAL A 147 -2.42 -33.02 1.70
C VAL A 147 -1.04 -32.72 1.17
N GLU A 148 -0.22 -33.76 1.04
CA GLU A 148 1.07 -33.63 0.36
C GLU A 148 0.81 -33.28 -1.10
N SER A 149 1.26 -32.12 -1.51
CA SER A 149 1.20 -31.72 -2.91
C SER A 149 2.08 -32.68 -3.73
N PRO A 150 1.56 -33.31 -4.78
CA PRO A 150 2.40 -34.17 -5.62
C PRO A 150 3.54 -33.32 -6.23
N LEU A 151 4.77 -33.75 -5.96
CA LEU A 151 5.95 -33.16 -6.58
C LEU A 151 5.96 -33.50 -8.07
N TYR A 152 5.94 -32.48 -8.90
CA TYR A 152 6.09 -32.63 -10.34
C TYR A 152 7.52 -33.06 -10.66
N LYS A 153 7.67 -34.22 -11.29
CA LYS A 153 8.97 -34.70 -11.79
C LYS A 153 9.10 -34.29 -13.26
N ALA A 154 10.28 -33.84 -13.64
CA ALA A 154 10.54 -33.37 -15.01
C ALA A 154 10.26 -34.41 -16.08
N ASP A 155 10.45 -35.71 -15.77
CA ASP A 155 10.17 -36.85 -16.61
C ASP A 155 8.67 -37.15 -16.78
N SER A 156 7.82 -36.59 -15.93
CA SER A 156 6.37 -36.76 -16.01
C SER A 156 5.65 -35.56 -16.66
N ILE A 157 6.38 -34.59 -17.18
CA ILE A 157 5.79 -33.44 -17.86
C ILE A 157 5.15 -33.88 -19.18
N HIS A 158 3.83 -33.77 -19.25
CA HIS A 158 3.12 -34.02 -20.49
C HIS A 158 3.36 -32.89 -21.49
N VAL A 159 4.13 -33.19 -22.54
CA VAL A 159 4.33 -32.23 -23.64
C VAL A 159 3.16 -32.34 -24.62
N CYS A 160 2.43 -31.29 -24.79
CA CYS A 160 1.32 -31.25 -25.75
C CYS A 160 1.85 -31.51 -27.19
N LYS A 161 1.29 -32.51 -27.84
CA LYS A 161 1.67 -32.89 -29.21
C LYS A 161 1.24 -31.85 -30.26
N HIS A 162 0.20 -31.08 -29.94
CA HIS A 162 -0.31 -30.05 -30.82
C HIS A 162 0.04 -28.67 -30.24
N LYS A 163 0.96 -27.97 -30.88
CA LYS A 163 1.30 -26.60 -30.54
C LYS A 163 0.40 -25.66 -31.33
N VAL A 164 -0.53 -25.01 -30.65
CA VAL A 164 -1.42 -24.00 -31.23
C VAL A 164 -0.90 -22.64 -30.85
N ALA A 165 -0.63 -21.77 -31.83
CA ALA A 165 -0.12 -20.42 -31.58
C ALA A 165 -1.15 -19.52 -30.84
N ARG A 166 -2.43 -19.83 -31.00
CA ARG A 166 -3.54 -19.14 -30.33
C ARG A 166 -4.56 -20.18 -29.85
N PRO A 167 -4.46 -20.66 -28.58
CA PRO A 167 -5.44 -21.59 -28.05
C PRO A 167 -6.79 -20.91 -27.92
N THR A 168 -7.86 -21.59 -28.37
CA THR A 168 -9.23 -21.16 -28.16
C THR A 168 -9.71 -21.71 -26.82
N VAL A 169 -10.19 -20.85 -25.95
CA VAL A 169 -10.84 -21.26 -24.70
C VAL A 169 -12.36 -21.21 -24.94
N PHE A 170 -13.04 -22.30 -24.62
CA PHE A 170 -14.49 -22.40 -24.66
C PHE A 170 -15.09 -22.13 -23.28
#